data_f75603da0d6a9f35ecdc2ffc86aaba11
#
_entry.id   f75603da0d6a9f35ecdc2ffc86aaba11
#
_cell.length_a   1.000
_cell.length_b   1.000
_cell.length_c   1.000
_cell.angle_alpha   90.00
_cell.angle_beta   90.00
_cell.angle_gamma   90.00
#
_symmetry.space_group_name_H-M   'P 1'
#
loop_
_entity.id
_entity.type
_entity.pdbx_description
1 polymer ?
#
loop_
_entity_poly.entity_id
_entity_poly.type
_entity_poly.pdbx_seq_one_letter_code
_entity_poly.pdbx_strand_id
1 'polypeptide(L)'
;MQRAGELGLTVIGRLNHVAIAVADLAAAARRYAEDFGAEVSDDLALPEHGVRVVFVTLPNSKVELMTPIDGGSPIAKFVARGGGLHHVCYEVEALSEALPVLKDAGYEVLGDGEPRPGAHGTPVVFLHPRKTDGALIELEEIGGASR
;
A
#
# COMPACT_ATOMS: atom_id res chain seq x y z
N MET A 1 7.89 -17.67 -21.55
CA MET A 1 7.44 -16.94 -20.34
C MET A 1 5.92 -16.85 -20.34
N GLN A 2 5.29 -17.49 -19.38
CA GLN A 2 3.84 -17.48 -19.27
C GLN A 2 3.39 -16.43 -18.26
N ARG A 3 2.30 -15.77 -18.59
CA ARG A 3 1.72 -14.76 -17.72
C ARG A 3 0.59 -15.34 -16.90
N ALA A 4 0.21 -14.62 -15.82
CA ALA A 4 -0.82 -15.10 -14.90
C ALA A 4 -2.10 -15.50 -15.62
N GLY A 5 -2.58 -14.65 -16.52
CA GLY A 5 -3.80 -14.93 -17.27
C GLY A 5 -3.72 -16.20 -18.11
N GLU A 6 -2.56 -16.45 -18.72
CA GLU A 6 -2.32 -17.65 -19.51
C GLU A 6 -2.30 -18.91 -18.65
N LEU A 7 -1.89 -18.78 -17.39
CA LEU A 7 -1.83 -19.88 -16.44
C LEU A 7 -3.15 -20.06 -15.68
N GLY A 8 -4.14 -19.23 -15.94
CA GLY A 8 -5.39 -19.24 -15.20
C GLY A 8 -5.25 -18.76 -13.75
N LEU A 9 -4.20 -18.00 -13.45
CA LEU A 9 -3.94 -17.51 -12.11
C LEU A 9 -4.53 -16.11 -11.94
N THR A 10 -5.12 -15.86 -10.78
CA THR A 10 -5.50 -14.52 -10.35
C THR A 10 -4.46 -14.04 -9.36
N VAL A 11 -3.56 -13.15 -9.80
CA VAL A 11 -2.54 -12.61 -8.92
C VAL A 11 -3.13 -11.62 -7.94
N ILE A 12 -3.84 -10.63 -8.45
CA ILE A 12 -4.45 -9.60 -7.59
C ILE A 12 -5.91 -9.93 -7.33
N GLY A 13 -6.30 -9.75 -6.07
CA GLY A 13 -7.68 -9.92 -5.62
C GLY A 13 -8.34 -8.58 -5.39
N ARG A 14 -8.81 -8.37 -4.15
CA ARG A 14 -9.54 -7.16 -3.80
C ARG A 14 -8.60 -5.96 -3.68
N LEU A 15 -9.15 -4.78 -3.94
CA LEU A 15 -8.49 -3.53 -3.58
C LEU A 15 -8.53 -3.41 -2.06
N ASN A 16 -7.37 -3.47 -1.42
CA ASN A 16 -7.28 -3.36 0.03
C ASN A 16 -7.42 -1.92 0.50
N HIS A 17 -6.63 -1.03 -0.11
CA HIS A 17 -6.69 0.39 0.22
C HIS A 17 -6.03 1.25 -0.85
N VAL A 18 -6.31 2.55 -0.79
CA VAL A 18 -5.49 3.56 -1.45
C VAL A 18 -4.79 4.36 -0.37
N ALA A 19 -3.57 4.79 -0.62
CA ALA A 19 -2.79 5.56 0.33
C ALA A 19 -2.61 6.99 -0.15
N ILE A 20 -2.84 7.93 0.75
CA ILE A 20 -2.69 9.36 0.48
C ILE A 20 -1.67 9.91 1.48
N ALA A 21 -0.61 10.51 0.97
CA ALA A 21 0.44 11.10 1.79
C ALA A 21 0.14 12.57 2.05
N VAL A 22 0.18 12.96 3.31
CA VAL A 22 -0.25 14.30 3.75
C VAL A 22 0.81 14.92 4.66
N ALA A 23 0.84 16.25 4.70
CA ALA A 23 1.77 16.97 5.57
C ALA A 23 1.27 16.99 7.02
N ASP A 24 -0.03 17.09 7.22
CA ASP A 24 -0.65 17.20 8.56
C ASP A 24 -1.66 16.07 8.72
N LEU A 25 -1.23 15.00 9.38
CA LEU A 25 -2.05 13.81 9.54
C LEU A 25 -3.30 14.08 10.38
N ALA A 26 -3.17 14.86 11.45
CA ALA A 26 -4.31 15.18 12.32
C ALA A 26 -5.37 15.97 11.58
N ALA A 27 -4.97 16.94 10.75
CA ALA A 27 -5.91 17.71 9.95
C ALA A 27 -6.61 16.86 8.91
N ALA A 28 -5.86 15.96 8.26
CA ALA A 28 -6.44 15.03 7.28
C ALA A 28 -7.45 14.09 7.94
N ALA A 29 -7.10 13.53 9.10
CA ALA A 29 -7.99 12.65 9.86
C ALA A 29 -9.29 13.36 10.22
N ARG A 30 -9.20 14.60 10.71
CA ARG A 30 -10.38 15.40 11.05
C ARG A 30 -11.26 15.66 9.83
N ARG A 31 -10.66 15.94 8.67
CA ARG A 31 -11.41 16.16 7.44
C ARG A 31 -12.29 14.95 7.10
N TYR A 32 -11.71 13.76 7.16
CA TYR A 32 -12.47 12.55 6.86
C TYR A 32 -13.54 12.26 7.91
N ALA A 33 -13.21 12.47 9.19
CA ALA A 33 -14.18 12.23 10.27
C ALA A 33 -15.30 13.27 10.30
N GLU A 34 -14.94 14.56 10.22
CA GLU A 34 -15.90 15.63 10.43
C GLU A 34 -16.62 16.07 9.16
N ASP A 35 -15.87 16.24 8.07
CA ASP A 35 -16.45 16.72 6.81
C ASP A 35 -17.11 15.59 6.02
N PHE A 36 -16.50 14.40 6.04
CA PHE A 36 -16.99 13.27 5.26
C PHE A 36 -17.76 12.24 6.10
N GLY A 37 -17.78 12.39 7.41
CA GLY A 37 -18.51 11.49 8.29
C GLY A 37 -17.97 10.06 8.32
N ALA A 38 -16.69 9.87 8.01
CA ALA A 38 -16.10 8.55 7.92
C ALA A 38 -15.59 8.07 9.28
N GLU A 39 -15.48 6.76 9.41
CA GLU A 39 -14.85 6.13 10.56
C GLU A 39 -13.33 6.18 10.40
N VAL A 40 -12.64 6.75 11.38
CA VAL A 40 -11.20 7.00 11.33
C VAL A 40 -10.53 6.33 12.52
N SER A 41 -9.45 5.60 12.27
CA SER A 41 -8.70 4.92 13.31
C SER A 41 -7.83 5.89 14.12
N ASP A 42 -7.27 5.36 15.22
CA ASP A 42 -6.21 6.07 15.94
C ASP A 42 -4.96 6.16 15.10
N ASP A 43 -4.10 7.12 15.46
CA ASP A 43 -2.79 7.32 14.83
C ASP A 43 -1.85 6.19 15.24
N LEU A 44 -1.19 5.59 14.24
CA LEU A 44 -0.26 4.48 14.43
C LEU A 44 1.10 4.83 13.86
N ALA A 45 2.13 4.76 14.69
CA ALA A 45 3.50 4.97 14.22
C ALA A 45 4.06 3.66 13.65
N LEU A 46 4.68 3.75 12.48
CA LEU A 46 5.36 2.63 11.82
C LEU A 46 6.80 3.03 11.57
N PRO A 47 7.67 2.97 12.59
CA PRO A 47 9.05 3.45 12.46
C PRO A 47 9.84 2.73 11.38
N GLU A 48 9.60 1.43 11.16
CA GLU A 48 10.31 0.66 10.14
C GLU A 48 10.01 1.19 8.74
N HIS A 49 8.84 1.80 8.57
CA HIS A 49 8.42 2.39 7.29
C HIS A 49 8.65 3.89 7.25
N GLY A 50 9.04 4.48 8.37
CA GLY A 50 9.29 5.92 8.47
C GLY A 50 8.04 6.78 8.42
N VAL A 51 6.88 6.23 8.77
CA VAL A 51 5.60 6.95 8.65
C VAL A 51 4.73 6.79 9.90
N ARG A 52 3.80 7.71 10.05
CA ARG A 52 2.63 7.56 10.91
C ARG A 52 1.42 7.43 10.01
N VAL A 53 0.46 6.60 10.39
CA VAL A 53 -0.71 6.33 9.56
C VAL A 53 -2.00 6.40 10.35
N VAL A 54 -3.09 6.68 9.62
CA VAL A 54 -4.47 6.60 10.08
C VAL A 54 -5.24 5.87 9.00
N PHE A 55 -6.12 4.96 9.38
CA PHE A 55 -6.97 4.25 8.42
C PHE A 55 -8.39 4.79 8.47
N VAL A 56 -8.93 5.06 7.30
CA VAL A 56 -10.32 5.48 7.11
C VAL A 56 -11.08 4.27 6.57
N THR A 57 -12.08 3.81 7.31
CA THR A 57 -12.87 2.65 6.89
C THR A 57 -13.99 3.07 5.97
N LEU A 58 -14.04 2.43 4.80
CA LEU A 58 -15.11 2.61 3.81
C LEU A 58 -15.92 1.32 3.73
N PRO A 59 -17.15 1.37 3.19
CA PRO A 59 -17.95 0.14 3.04
C PRO A 59 -17.27 -0.97 2.23
N ASN A 60 -16.42 -0.60 1.28
CA ASN A 60 -15.83 -1.57 0.34
C ASN A 60 -14.31 -1.59 0.35
N SER A 61 -13.64 -0.74 1.12
CA SER A 61 -12.19 -0.64 1.11
C SER A 61 -11.73 0.25 2.26
N LYS A 62 -10.49 0.75 2.19
CA LYS A 62 -9.93 1.68 3.17
C LYS A 62 -9.12 2.75 2.46
N VAL A 63 -8.98 3.89 3.11
CA VAL A 63 -7.98 4.90 2.74
C VAL A 63 -6.94 4.92 3.85
N GLU A 64 -5.66 4.80 3.47
CA GLU A 64 -4.55 4.99 4.40
C GLU A 64 -4.05 6.43 4.26
N LEU A 65 -4.18 7.21 5.31
CA LEU A 65 -3.59 8.54 5.37
C LEU A 65 -2.24 8.38 6.03
N MET A 66 -1.18 8.91 5.42
CA MET A 66 0.16 8.74 5.96
C MET A 66 0.96 10.02 5.90
N THR A 67 1.84 10.20 6.89
CA THR A 67 2.73 11.34 6.95
C THR A 67 4.13 10.88 7.32
N PRO A 68 5.20 11.57 6.89
CA PRO A 68 6.55 11.20 7.29
C PRO A 68 6.74 11.35 8.79
N ILE A 69 7.47 10.41 9.38
CA ILE A 69 7.84 10.50 10.81
C ILE A 69 8.87 11.62 11.00
N ASP A 70 9.77 11.76 10.05
CA ASP A 70 10.80 12.81 10.04
C ASP A 70 11.34 13.01 8.62
N GLY A 71 12.34 13.87 8.47
CA GLY A 71 12.92 14.20 7.16
C GLY A 71 13.63 13.04 6.46
N GLY A 72 13.94 11.97 7.19
CA GLY A 72 14.57 10.77 6.62
C GLY A 72 13.56 9.76 6.08
N SER A 73 12.28 10.02 6.20
CA SER A 73 11.24 9.13 5.70
C SER A 73 11.31 8.97 4.19
N PRO A 74 11.03 7.76 3.67
CA PRO A 74 10.97 7.54 2.21
C PRO A 74 9.97 8.44 1.49
N ILE A 75 8.91 8.91 2.18
CA ILE A 75 7.88 9.73 1.56
C ILE A 75 8.06 11.23 1.83
N ALA A 76 9.15 11.62 2.52
CA ALA A 76 9.36 13.02 2.90
C ALA A 76 9.39 13.95 1.69
N LYS A 77 10.11 13.55 0.63
CA LYS A 77 10.19 14.35 -0.60
C LYS A 77 8.86 14.43 -1.33
N PHE A 78 8.13 13.33 -1.33
CA PHE A 78 6.81 13.29 -1.97
C PHE A 78 5.86 14.28 -1.31
N VAL A 79 5.82 14.29 0.02
CA VAL A 79 4.99 15.23 0.78
C VAL A 79 5.48 16.65 0.59
N ALA A 80 6.79 16.89 0.58
CA ALA A 80 7.35 18.23 0.36
C ALA A 80 6.96 18.81 -1.00
N ARG A 81 6.72 17.96 -1.99
CA ARG A 81 6.28 18.39 -3.32
C ARG A 81 4.76 18.52 -3.44
N GLY A 82 4.02 18.36 -2.35
CA GLY A 82 2.57 18.55 -2.32
C GLY A 82 1.78 17.33 -1.85
N GLY A 83 2.38 16.19 -1.79
CA GLY A 83 1.69 14.97 -1.34
C GLY A 83 0.60 14.52 -2.30
N GLY A 84 -0.44 13.89 -1.77
CA GLY A 84 -1.55 13.39 -2.55
C GLY A 84 -1.52 11.86 -2.65
N LEU A 85 -2.17 11.33 -3.67
CA LEU A 85 -2.26 9.88 -3.87
C LEU A 85 -0.85 9.28 -4.04
N HIS A 86 -0.52 8.32 -3.17
CA HIS A 86 0.82 7.75 -3.12
C HIS A 86 0.86 6.34 -3.73
N HIS A 87 -0.06 5.48 -3.36
CA HIS A 87 -0.11 4.13 -3.92
C HIS A 87 -1.48 3.51 -3.78
N VAL A 88 -1.67 2.39 -4.48
CA VAL A 88 -2.84 1.53 -4.30
C VAL A 88 -2.34 0.16 -3.84
N CYS A 89 -3.13 -0.52 -3.01
CA CYS A 89 -2.78 -1.83 -2.50
C CYS A 89 -3.82 -2.86 -2.91
N TYR A 90 -3.35 -3.92 -3.57
CA TYR A 90 -4.18 -5.08 -3.90
C TYR A 90 -3.83 -6.23 -2.98
N GLU A 91 -4.83 -7.04 -2.67
CA GLU A 91 -4.63 -8.27 -1.90
C GLU A 91 -4.18 -9.39 -2.81
N VAL A 92 -3.25 -10.21 -2.33
CA VAL A 92 -2.84 -11.44 -3.01
C VAL A 92 -2.93 -12.61 -2.03
N GLU A 93 -3.15 -13.81 -2.53
CA GLU A 93 -3.25 -14.98 -1.67
C GLU A 93 -1.88 -15.38 -1.12
N ALA A 94 -0.90 -15.50 -1.99
CA ALA A 94 0.45 -15.93 -1.60
C ALA A 94 1.49 -15.22 -2.46
N LEU A 95 2.32 -14.39 -1.83
CA LEU A 95 3.40 -13.70 -2.52
C LEU A 95 4.42 -14.67 -3.09
N SER A 96 4.64 -15.82 -2.42
CA SER A 96 5.56 -16.82 -2.91
C SER A 96 5.15 -17.39 -4.26
N GLU A 97 3.86 -17.37 -4.58
CA GLU A 97 3.36 -17.81 -5.89
C GLU A 97 3.26 -16.65 -6.88
N ALA A 98 2.89 -15.48 -6.39
CA ALA A 98 2.70 -14.31 -7.26
C ALA A 98 4.02 -13.73 -7.77
N LEU A 99 5.03 -13.66 -6.91
CA LEU A 99 6.29 -12.97 -7.27
C LEU A 99 7.02 -13.60 -8.43
N PRO A 100 7.19 -14.95 -8.52
CA PRO A 100 7.85 -15.53 -9.69
C PRO A 100 7.15 -15.19 -11.00
N VAL A 101 5.82 -15.23 -11.01
CA VAL A 101 5.02 -14.90 -12.20
C VAL A 101 5.23 -13.46 -12.61
N LEU A 102 5.20 -12.54 -11.64
CA LEU A 102 5.37 -11.11 -11.91
C LEU A 102 6.80 -10.79 -12.36
N LYS A 103 7.79 -11.37 -11.72
CA LYS A 103 9.20 -11.14 -12.10
C LYS A 103 9.46 -11.66 -13.50
N ASP A 104 8.92 -12.84 -13.85
CA ASP A 104 9.02 -13.39 -15.20
C ASP A 104 8.35 -12.47 -16.23
N ALA A 105 7.27 -11.81 -15.86
CA ALA A 105 6.60 -10.85 -16.75
C ALA A 105 7.32 -9.50 -16.82
N GLY A 106 8.40 -9.32 -16.07
CA GLY A 106 9.25 -8.12 -16.15
C GLY A 106 8.93 -7.05 -15.12
N TYR A 107 8.10 -7.35 -14.13
CA TYR A 107 7.82 -6.39 -13.05
C TYR A 107 8.97 -6.37 -12.06
N GLU A 108 9.35 -5.16 -11.65
CA GLU A 108 10.43 -4.96 -10.69
C GLU A 108 9.85 -4.78 -9.29
N VAL A 109 10.29 -5.63 -8.36
CA VAL A 109 9.92 -5.52 -6.95
C VAL A 109 10.93 -4.60 -6.28
N LEU A 110 10.45 -3.57 -5.58
CA LEU A 110 11.31 -2.59 -4.93
C LEU A 110 12.06 -3.19 -3.74
N GLY A 111 13.13 -2.52 -3.33
CA GLY A 111 13.98 -2.98 -2.24
C GLY A 111 14.83 -4.16 -2.69
N ASP A 112 14.96 -5.15 -1.82
CA ASP A 112 15.71 -6.38 -2.12
C ASP A 112 14.86 -7.44 -2.83
N GLY A 113 13.61 -7.10 -3.13
CA GLY A 113 12.69 -8.01 -3.80
C GLY A 113 12.01 -9.02 -2.90
N GLU A 114 12.22 -8.90 -1.60
CA GLU A 114 11.65 -9.82 -0.61
C GLU A 114 10.51 -9.15 0.16
N PRO A 115 9.45 -9.92 0.53
CA PRO A 115 8.37 -9.37 1.33
C PRO A 115 8.82 -8.85 2.70
N ARG A 116 8.16 -7.79 3.15
CA ARG A 116 8.37 -7.19 4.47
C ARG A 116 7.04 -7.06 5.18
N PRO A 117 7.02 -7.03 6.52
CA PRO A 117 5.76 -6.79 7.25
C PRO A 117 5.21 -5.40 6.94
N GLY A 118 3.92 -5.34 6.61
CA GLY A 118 3.20 -4.09 6.42
C GLY A 118 2.56 -3.59 7.71
N ALA A 119 1.64 -2.63 7.58
CA ALA A 119 0.99 -2.00 8.73
C ALA A 119 0.27 -2.98 9.65
N HIS A 120 -0.24 -4.07 9.09
CA HIS A 120 -0.99 -5.07 9.84
C HIS A 120 -0.14 -6.32 10.16
N GLY A 121 1.16 -6.27 9.92
CA GLY A 121 2.06 -7.39 10.15
C GLY A 121 2.07 -8.45 9.07
N THR A 122 1.22 -8.33 8.06
CA THR A 122 1.18 -9.25 6.93
C THR A 122 2.28 -8.90 5.92
N PRO A 123 2.78 -9.90 5.15
CA PRO A 123 3.83 -9.62 4.16
C PRO A 123 3.34 -8.70 3.04
N VAL A 124 4.16 -7.74 2.66
CA VAL A 124 3.87 -6.84 1.54
C VAL A 124 5.10 -6.67 0.66
N VAL A 125 4.87 -6.33 -0.62
CA VAL A 125 5.89 -5.86 -1.55
C VAL A 125 5.33 -4.66 -2.31
N PHE A 126 6.24 -3.88 -2.90
CA PHE A 126 5.88 -2.78 -3.80
C PHE A 126 6.45 -3.07 -5.18
N LEU A 127 5.65 -2.81 -6.21
CA LEU A 127 6.09 -2.92 -7.60
C LEU A 127 6.48 -1.54 -8.11
N HIS A 128 7.62 -1.48 -8.80
CA HIS A 128 8.10 -0.23 -9.41
C HIS A 128 7.06 0.27 -10.42
N PRO A 129 6.72 1.57 -10.39
CA PRO A 129 5.65 2.12 -11.24
C PRO A 129 5.95 2.13 -12.74
N ARG A 130 7.20 1.81 -13.14
CA ARG A 130 7.58 1.83 -14.56
C ARG A 130 6.69 0.95 -15.42
N LYS A 131 6.27 -0.22 -14.94
CA LYS A 131 5.42 -1.14 -15.69
C LYS A 131 3.96 -1.14 -15.26
N THR A 132 3.61 -0.25 -14.35
CA THR A 132 2.24 -0.16 -13.83
C THR A 132 1.65 1.23 -14.11
N ASP A 133 2.00 1.77 -15.26
CA ASP A 133 1.43 3.02 -15.78
C ASP A 133 1.66 4.22 -14.84
N GLY A 134 2.79 4.22 -14.14
CA GLY A 134 3.15 5.30 -13.23
C GLY A 134 2.52 5.20 -11.84
N ALA A 135 1.74 4.17 -11.57
CA ALA A 135 1.13 3.97 -10.27
C ALA A 135 2.01 3.03 -9.42
N LEU A 136 2.40 3.49 -8.24
CA LEU A 136 3.06 2.61 -7.28
C LEU A 136 2.03 1.61 -6.74
N ILE A 137 2.32 0.33 -6.86
CA ILE A 137 1.40 -0.72 -6.44
C ILE A 137 2.00 -1.50 -5.28
N GLU A 138 1.23 -1.62 -4.21
CA GLU A 138 1.54 -2.49 -3.08
C GLU A 138 0.73 -3.77 -3.23
N LEU A 139 1.37 -4.92 -2.94
CA LEU A 139 0.69 -6.21 -2.87
C LEU A 139 0.80 -6.71 -1.44
N GLU A 140 -0.35 -6.99 -0.83
CA GLU A 140 -0.41 -7.46 0.55
C GLU A 140 -0.95 -8.88 0.58
N GLU A 141 -0.20 -9.78 1.23
CA GLU A 141 -0.61 -11.17 1.36
C GLU A 141 -1.71 -11.30 2.41
N ILE A 142 -2.83 -11.90 2.00
CA ILE A 142 -3.95 -12.14 2.89
C ILE A 142 -4.21 -13.63 3.07
N GLY A 143 -3.34 -14.46 2.52
CA GLY A 143 -3.53 -15.90 2.39
C GLY A 143 -4.04 -16.59 3.64
N GLY A 144 -5.09 -17.35 3.46
CA GLY A 144 -5.61 -18.33 4.41
C GLY A 144 -6.05 -17.79 5.77
N ALA A 145 -5.14 -17.29 6.54
CA ALA A 145 -5.38 -17.03 7.95
C ALA A 145 -6.15 -15.73 8.24
N SER A 146 -6.21 -14.81 7.30
CA SER A 146 -6.72 -13.45 7.57
C SER A 146 -8.15 -13.22 7.13
N ARG A 147 -8.81 -14.25 6.69
CA ARG A 147 -10.15 -14.12 6.12
C ARG A 147 -11.24 -14.29 7.10
#